data_6247bdd7ae608c5797c983d104e970c1
#
_entry.id   6247bdd7ae608c5797c983d104e970c1
#
_cell.length_a   1.000
_cell.length_b   1.000
_cell.length_c   1.000
_cell.angle_alpha   90.00
_cell.angle_beta   90.00
_cell.angle_gamma   90.00
#
_symmetry.space_group_name_H-M   'P 1'
#
loop_
_entity.id
_entity.type
_entity.pdbx_description
1 polymer ?
#
loop_
_entity_poly.entity_id
_entity_poly.type
_entity_poly.pdbx_seq_one_letter_code
_entity_poly.pdbx_strand_id
1 'polypeptide(L)'
;VLALPGAVRFETRKEGVEGESGVVMTALDQALSAFEEARTAEGARLGQDLADRLRAVESDLDGIGKAALAMPAEATARIRRRMTEILEGVPLDESRLAQEAAYLAGRSDVTEEIVRLRAHLEQARDHLGSRDHPVGKSLDFLVQEMHREVNTIGSKSEDLRISQAMLRIKAEVERFREQIQNIE
;
A
#
# COMPACT_ATOMS: atom_id res chain seq x y z
N VAL A 1 -73.49 12.77 5.18
CA VAL A 1 -73.64 11.38 5.70
C VAL A 1 -72.30 10.84 6.19
N LEU A 2 -71.19 11.15 5.51
CA LEU A 2 -69.84 10.66 5.89
C LEU A 2 -69.22 11.37 7.09
N ALA A 3 -69.83 12.44 7.64
CA ALA A 3 -69.35 13.18 8.79
C ALA A 3 -69.88 12.70 10.15
N LEU A 4 -70.68 11.62 10.18
CA LEU A 4 -71.18 11.03 11.42
C LEU A 4 -70.11 10.16 12.05
N PRO A 5 -69.79 10.31 13.35
CA PRO A 5 -68.87 9.47 14.06
C PRO A 5 -69.35 8.01 13.99
N GLY A 6 -68.49 7.12 13.53
CA GLY A 6 -68.82 5.67 13.37
C GLY A 6 -69.43 5.26 12.04
N ALA A 7 -69.69 6.20 11.06
CA ALA A 7 -70.25 5.88 9.75
C ALA A 7 -69.24 5.08 8.87
N VAL A 8 -67.93 5.21 9.15
CA VAL A 8 -66.87 4.41 8.50
C VAL A 8 -66.04 3.72 9.61
N ARG A 9 -66.05 2.41 9.62
CA ARG A 9 -65.17 1.63 10.48
C ARG A 9 -64.09 1.02 9.61
N PHE A 10 -62.84 1.43 9.88
CA PHE A 10 -61.69 0.75 9.28
C PHE A 10 -61.44 -0.54 10.03
N GLU A 11 -61.84 -1.64 9.46
CA GLU A 11 -61.43 -2.97 9.95
C GLU A 11 -60.07 -3.28 9.28
N THR A 12 -59.05 -3.29 10.11
CA THR A 12 -57.75 -3.87 9.68
C THR A 12 -58.00 -5.40 9.67
N ARG A 13 -58.20 -5.93 8.47
CA ARG A 13 -58.28 -7.38 8.29
C ARG A 13 -56.90 -7.95 8.66
N LYS A 14 -56.77 -8.52 9.82
CA LYS A 14 -55.68 -9.41 10.17
C LYS A 14 -55.90 -10.75 9.45
N GLU A 15 -55.88 -10.75 8.13
CA GLU A 15 -55.72 -11.99 7.39
C GLU A 15 -54.31 -12.48 7.69
N GLY A 16 -54.25 -13.71 8.19
CA GLY A 16 -53.06 -14.25 8.80
C GLY A 16 -51.82 -14.16 7.95
N VAL A 17 -50.81 -13.53 8.49
CA VAL A 17 -49.46 -13.42 7.97
C VAL A 17 -48.74 -14.79 7.89
N GLU A 18 -49.41 -15.86 8.31
CA GLU A 18 -48.84 -17.22 8.38
C GLU A 18 -48.45 -17.80 7.01
N GLY A 19 -49.21 -17.48 5.94
CA GLY A 19 -48.82 -17.88 4.60
C GLY A 19 -47.77 -16.98 3.91
N GLU A 20 -47.67 -15.71 4.31
CA GLU A 20 -46.73 -14.75 3.78
C GLU A 20 -45.34 -14.88 4.43
N SER A 21 -45.28 -15.37 5.68
CA SER A 21 -44.02 -15.59 6.40
C SER A 21 -43.06 -16.51 5.63
N GLY A 22 -43.55 -17.58 5.01
CA GLY A 22 -42.74 -18.50 4.21
C GLY A 22 -42.13 -17.84 2.97
N VAL A 23 -42.92 -17.00 2.30
CA VAL A 23 -42.44 -16.27 1.11
C VAL A 23 -41.37 -15.24 1.49
N VAL A 24 -41.58 -14.51 2.59
CA VAL A 24 -40.63 -13.53 3.11
C VAL A 24 -39.33 -14.22 3.54
N MET A 25 -39.40 -15.34 4.25
CA MET A 25 -38.20 -16.10 4.65
C MET A 25 -37.43 -16.63 3.44
N THR A 26 -38.12 -17.16 2.43
CA THR A 26 -37.47 -17.63 1.21
C THR A 26 -36.81 -16.48 0.44
N ALA A 27 -37.45 -15.32 0.35
CA ALA A 27 -36.86 -14.13 -0.28
C ALA A 27 -35.66 -13.62 0.51
N LEU A 28 -35.69 -13.64 1.82
CA LEU A 28 -34.58 -13.26 2.68
C LEU A 28 -33.39 -14.21 2.50
N ASP A 29 -33.63 -15.53 2.51
CA ASP A 29 -32.57 -16.53 2.29
C ASP A 29 -31.90 -16.36 0.92
N GLN A 30 -32.69 -16.12 -0.12
CA GLN A 30 -32.16 -15.83 -1.46
C GLN A 30 -31.35 -14.55 -1.49
N ALA A 31 -31.80 -13.49 -0.84
CA ALA A 31 -31.09 -12.22 -0.75
C ALA A 31 -29.75 -12.35 0.01
N LEU A 32 -29.76 -13.09 1.14
CA LEU A 32 -28.56 -13.37 1.92
C LEU A 32 -27.55 -14.21 1.12
N SER A 33 -28.01 -15.26 0.44
CA SER A 33 -27.14 -16.09 -0.40
C SER A 33 -26.49 -15.26 -1.52
N ALA A 34 -27.29 -14.45 -2.24
CA ALA A 34 -26.77 -13.57 -3.28
C ALA A 34 -25.80 -12.51 -2.74
N PHE A 35 -26.04 -11.99 -1.55
CA PHE A 35 -25.14 -11.06 -0.87
C PHE A 35 -23.80 -11.73 -0.51
N GLU A 36 -23.84 -12.94 0.04
CA GLU A 36 -22.63 -13.69 0.40
C GLU A 36 -21.80 -14.05 -0.83
N GLU A 37 -22.44 -14.44 -1.93
CA GLU A 37 -21.78 -14.70 -3.20
C GLU A 37 -21.11 -13.43 -3.76
N ALA A 38 -21.83 -12.30 -3.77
CA ALA A 38 -21.31 -11.02 -4.23
C ALA A 38 -20.11 -10.54 -3.36
N ARG A 39 -20.24 -10.63 -2.03
CA ARG A 39 -19.20 -10.27 -1.08
C ARG A 39 -17.94 -11.13 -1.26
N THR A 40 -18.10 -12.42 -1.47
CA THR A 40 -17.00 -13.35 -1.71
C THR A 40 -16.27 -13.03 -3.02
N ALA A 41 -17.03 -12.79 -4.09
CA ALA A 41 -16.45 -12.44 -5.39
C ALA A 41 -15.73 -11.11 -5.37
N GLU A 42 -16.29 -10.10 -4.70
CA GLU A 42 -15.67 -8.78 -4.54
C GLU A 42 -14.41 -8.84 -3.68
N GLY A 43 -14.48 -9.54 -2.55
CA GLY A 43 -13.32 -9.76 -1.67
C GLY A 43 -12.16 -10.45 -2.39
N ALA A 44 -12.43 -11.45 -3.23
CA ALA A 44 -11.41 -12.11 -4.03
C ALA A 44 -10.74 -11.17 -5.05
N ARG A 45 -11.54 -10.31 -5.72
CA ARG A 45 -11.01 -9.29 -6.66
C ARG A 45 -10.16 -8.25 -5.96
N LEU A 46 -10.64 -7.76 -4.81
CA LEU A 46 -9.92 -6.77 -4.01
C LEU A 46 -8.60 -7.35 -3.48
N GLY A 47 -8.61 -8.58 -2.97
CA GLY A 47 -7.40 -9.27 -2.52
C GLY A 47 -6.36 -9.42 -3.65
N GLN A 48 -6.81 -9.74 -4.87
CA GLN A 48 -5.92 -9.83 -6.03
C GLN A 48 -5.34 -8.46 -6.41
N ASP A 49 -6.15 -7.40 -6.45
CA ASP A 49 -5.67 -6.04 -6.75
C ASP A 49 -4.63 -5.58 -5.72
N LEU A 50 -4.89 -5.81 -4.43
CA LEU A 50 -3.95 -5.49 -3.37
C LEU A 50 -2.64 -6.27 -3.48
N ALA A 51 -2.69 -7.56 -3.78
CA ALA A 51 -1.51 -8.38 -4.00
C ALA A 51 -0.68 -7.90 -5.21
N ASP A 52 -1.33 -7.45 -6.27
CA ASP A 52 -0.67 -6.90 -7.46
C ASP A 52 0.06 -5.59 -7.14
N ARG A 53 -0.54 -4.71 -6.33
CA ARG A 53 0.09 -3.47 -5.85
C ARG A 53 1.32 -3.75 -5.01
N LEU A 54 1.26 -4.68 -4.06
CA LEU A 54 2.42 -5.07 -3.26
C LEU A 54 3.55 -5.63 -4.13
N ARG A 55 3.24 -6.38 -5.20
CA ARG A 55 4.24 -6.86 -6.17
C ARG A 55 4.86 -5.72 -6.97
N ALA A 56 4.08 -4.72 -7.37
CA ALA A 56 4.59 -3.54 -8.06
C ALA A 56 5.57 -2.75 -7.18
N VAL A 57 5.22 -2.53 -5.90
CA VAL A 57 6.10 -1.90 -4.92
C VAL A 57 7.40 -2.67 -4.75
N GLU A 58 7.34 -4.00 -4.63
CA GLU A 58 8.52 -4.86 -4.49
C GLU A 58 9.44 -4.79 -5.71
N SER A 59 8.87 -4.78 -6.92
CA SER A 59 9.64 -4.64 -8.16
C SER A 59 10.40 -3.31 -8.23
N ASP A 60 9.76 -2.20 -7.85
CA ASP A 60 10.42 -0.90 -7.78
C ASP A 60 11.47 -0.86 -6.67
N LEU A 61 11.22 -1.51 -5.53
CA LEU A 61 12.17 -1.61 -4.42
C LEU A 61 13.44 -2.40 -4.81
N ASP A 62 13.30 -3.43 -5.62
CA ASP A 62 14.43 -4.17 -6.20
C ASP A 62 15.27 -3.27 -7.12
N GLY A 63 14.61 -2.41 -7.87
CA GLY A 63 15.27 -1.37 -8.68
C GLY A 63 16.07 -0.40 -7.83
N ILE A 64 15.50 0.07 -6.71
CA ILE A 64 16.18 0.93 -5.73
C ILE A 64 17.40 0.20 -5.16
N GLY A 65 17.28 -1.06 -4.75
CA GLY A 65 18.39 -1.84 -4.21
C GLY A 65 19.56 -1.95 -5.19
N LYS A 66 19.29 -2.20 -6.47
CA LYS A 66 20.32 -2.24 -7.52
C LYS A 66 20.99 -0.89 -7.72
N ALA A 67 20.22 0.21 -7.75
CA ALA A 67 20.75 1.55 -7.88
C ALA A 67 21.61 1.93 -6.66
N ALA A 68 21.14 1.63 -5.44
CA ALA A 68 21.86 1.91 -4.21
C ALA A 68 23.23 1.21 -4.15
N LEU A 69 23.33 -0.02 -4.62
CA LEU A 69 24.60 -0.75 -4.70
C LEU A 69 25.60 -0.09 -5.69
N ALA A 70 25.14 0.53 -6.75
CA ALA A 70 26.00 1.18 -7.73
C ALA A 70 26.42 2.60 -7.30
N MET A 71 25.64 3.28 -6.45
CA MET A 71 25.84 4.68 -6.07
C MET A 71 27.23 5.03 -5.52
N PRO A 72 27.86 4.25 -4.61
CA PRO A 72 29.15 4.62 -4.03
C PRO A 72 30.25 4.70 -5.10
N ALA A 73 30.28 3.74 -6.02
CA ALA A 73 31.25 3.74 -7.12
C ALA A 73 31.03 4.88 -8.11
N GLU A 74 29.76 5.13 -8.49
CA GLU A 74 29.39 6.24 -9.38
C GLU A 74 29.69 7.59 -8.75
N ALA A 75 29.43 7.78 -7.44
CA ALA A 75 29.75 9.00 -6.71
C ALA A 75 31.26 9.24 -6.66
N THR A 76 32.04 8.21 -6.34
CA THR A 76 33.51 8.30 -6.32
C THR A 76 34.06 8.69 -7.68
N ALA A 77 33.59 8.05 -8.76
CA ALA A 77 34.02 8.39 -10.11
C ALA A 77 33.65 9.82 -10.52
N ARG A 78 32.50 10.31 -10.11
CA ARG A 78 32.02 11.68 -10.35
C ARG A 78 32.89 12.71 -9.61
N ILE A 79 33.17 12.46 -8.33
CA ILE A 79 34.01 13.34 -7.51
C ILE A 79 35.43 13.40 -8.09
N ARG A 80 36.02 12.24 -8.39
CA ARG A 80 37.36 12.16 -8.98
C ARG A 80 37.46 12.99 -10.26
N ARG A 81 36.54 12.83 -11.18
CA ARG A 81 36.50 13.59 -12.45
C ARG A 81 36.44 15.08 -12.18
N ARG A 82 35.53 15.53 -11.30
CA ARG A 82 35.39 16.95 -11.00
C ARG A 82 36.61 17.55 -10.33
N MET A 83 37.26 16.81 -9.42
CA MET A 83 38.50 17.25 -8.79
C MET A 83 39.66 17.32 -9.80
N THR A 84 39.77 16.37 -10.71
CA THR A 84 40.78 16.41 -11.79
C THR A 84 40.61 17.64 -12.68
N GLU A 85 39.37 18.00 -13.01
CA GLU A 85 39.05 19.20 -13.77
C GLU A 85 39.44 20.50 -13.04
N ILE A 86 39.21 20.55 -11.70
CA ILE A 86 39.49 21.75 -10.89
C ILE A 86 41.01 21.91 -10.62
N LEU A 87 41.71 20.82 -10.39
CA LEU A 87 43.09 20.83 -9.92
C LEU A 87 44.11 21.09 -11.03
N GLU A 88 43.71 21.13 -12.31
CA GLU A 88 44.56 21.51 -13.49
C GLU A 88 45.98 20.91 -13.44
N GLY A 89 46.12 19.61 -13.17
CA GLY A 89 47.39 18.90 -13.15
C GLY A 89 48.09 18.79 -11.78
N VAL A 90 47.48 19.29 -10.71
CA VAL A 90 47.93 19.00 -9.35
C VAL A 90 47.54 17.55 -8.99
N PRO A 91 48.47 16.74 -8.43
CA PRO A 91 48.15 15.37 -8.03
C PRO A 91 47.00 15.29 -7.03
N LEU A 92 46.06 14.39 -7.32
CA LEU A 92 44.92 14.13 -6.44
C LEU A 92 45.38 13.35 -5.20
N ASP A 93 44.94 13.79 -4.02
CA ASP A 93 45.11 13.03 -2.77
C ASP A 93 44.05 11.90 -2.72
N GLU A 94 44.46 10.69 -3.09
CA GLU A 94 43.59 9.51 -3.14
C GLU A 94 43.06 9.13 -1.75
N SER A 95 43.80 9.42 -0.66
CA SER A 95 43.35 9.14 0.70
C SER A 95 42.17 10.02 1.08
N ARG A 96 42.25 11.32 0.79
CA ARG A 96 41.15 12.27 1.02
C ARG A 96 39.94 11.95 0.17
N LEU A 97 40.15 11.58 -1.09
CA LEU A 97 39.06 11.16 -1.98
C LEU A 97 38.33 9.94 -1.42
N ALA A 98 39.06 8.93 -0.92
CA ALA A 98 38.47 7.72 -0.35
C ALA A 98 37.67 8.04 0.95
N GLN A 99 38.18 8.95 1.80
CA GLN A 99 37.49 9.39 3.02
C GLN A 99 36.17 10.11 2.68
N GLU A 100 36.18 11.02 1.73
CA GLU A 100 34.99 11.77 1.33
C GLU A 100 33.96 10.83 0.65
N ALA A 101 34.42 9.92 -0.20
CA ALA A 101 33.56 8.90 -0.80
C ALA A 101 32.90 8.00 0.25
N ALA A 102 33.63 7.55 1.27
CA ALA A 102 33.10 6.75 2.36
C ALA A 102 32.08 7.54 3.21
N TYR A 103 32.33 8.80 3.49
CA TYR A 103 31.40 9.67 4.21
C TYR A 103 30.09 9.87 3.45
N LEU A 104 30.16 10.15 2.14
CA LEU A 104 28.97 10.31 1.30
C LEU A 104 28.21 9.00 1.14
N ALA A 105 28.92 7.87 1.00
CA ALA A 105 28.28 6.54 0.93
C ALA A 105 27.48 6.25 2.22
N GLY A 106 28.04 6.55 3.40
CA GLY A 106 27.32 6.37 4.67
C GLY A 106 26.08 7.25 4.80
N ARG A 107 26.13 8.49 4.30
CA ARG A 107 24.96 9.38 4.33
C ARG A 107 23.84 8.97 3.39
N SER A 108 24.16 8.36 2.29
CA SER A 108 23.20 7.90 1.26
C SER A 108 22.84 6.42 1.39
N ASP A 109 23.28 5.76 2.46
CA ASP A 109 22.92 4.36 2.70
C ASP A 109 21.43 4.24 3.04
N VAL A 110 20.72 3.48 2.22
CA VAL A 110 19.29 3.20 2.34
C VAL A 110 19.01 1.71 2.56
N THR A 111 20.03 0.94 2.90
CA THR A 111 19.95 -0.52 3.05
C THR A 111 18.94 -0.92 4.13
N GLU A 112 18.97 -0.22 5.26
CA GLU A 112 18.08 -0.49 6.39
C GLU A 112 16.61 -0.24 6.02
N GLU A 113 16.33 0.89 5.37
CA GLU A 113 14.99 1.26 4.91
C GLU A 113 14.45 0.27 3.88
N ILE A 114 15.29 -0.22 2.96
CA ILE A 114 14.92 -1.26 2.00
C ILE A 114 14.52 -2.55 2.72
N VAL A 115 15.30 -2.98 3.71
CA VAL A 115 15.02 -4.20 4.50
C VAL A 115 13.71 -4.04 5.28
N ARG A 116 13.49 -2.90 5.94
CA ARG A 116 12.26 -2.63 6.68
C ARG A 116 11.04 -2.58 5.77
N LEU A 117 11.15 -1.88 4.64
CA LEU A 117 10.04 -1.82 3.67
C LEU A 117 9.68 -3.21 3.13
N ARG A 118 10.67 -4.08 2.86
CA ARG A 118 10.41 -5.49 2.50
C ARG A 118 9.65 -6.24 3.60
N ALA A 119 10.08 -6.09 4.84
CA ALA A 119 9.41 -6.72 5.98
C ALA A 119 7.94 -6.26 6.09
N HIS A 120 7.66 -4.98 5.89
CA HIS A 120 6.28 -4.46 5.89
C HIS A 120 5.45 -5.00 4.73
N LEU A 121 6.04 -5.15 3.53
CA LEU A 121 5.37 -5.77 2.38
C LEU A 121 5.02 -7.24 2.64
N GLU A 122 5.93 -7.99 3.26
CA GLU A 122 5.69 -9.38 3.64
C GLU A 122 4.57 -9.49 4.67
N GLN A 123 4.62 -8.72 5.74
CA GLN A 123 3.55 -8.66 6.75
C GLN A 123 2.20 -8.28 6.14
N ALA A 124 2.17 -7.34 5.19
CA ALA A 124 0.93 -6.96 4.52
C ALA A 124 0.36 -8.13 3.69
N ARG A 125 1.20 -8.93 3.04
CA ARG A 125 0.76 -10.16 2.34
C ARG A 125 0.20 -11.20 3.29
N ASP A 126 0.85 -11.41 4.43
CA ASP A 126 0.40 -12.35 5.45
C ASP A 126 -0.98 -11.96 5.99
N HIS A 127 -1.19 -10.66 6.25
CA HIS A 127 -2.50 -10.15 6.67
C HIS A 127 -3.58 -10.34 5.61
N LEU A 128 -3.27 -10.10 4.32
CA LEU A 128 -4.21 -10.35 3.23
C LEU A 128 -4.58 -11.82 3.07
N GLY A 129 -3.69 -12.75 3.43
CA GLY A 129 -3.92 -14.20 3.43
C GLY A 129 -4.66 -14.72 4.66
N SER A 130 -4.74 -13.93 5.74
CA SER A 130 -5.38 -14.35 7.00
C SER A 130 -6.91 -14.21 6.92
N ARG A 131 -7.62 -15.20 7.51
CA ARG A 131 -9.10 -15.20 7.63
C ARG A 131 -9.60 -14.96 9.05
N ASP A 132 -8.69 -14.84 10.02
CA ASP A 132 -9.06 -14.98 11.42
C ASP A 132 -9.36 -13.67 12.14
N HIS A 133 -9.04 -12.51 11.54
CA HIS A 133 -9.22 -11.20 12.20
C HIS A 133 -9.52 -10.07 11.21
N PRO A 134 -10.20 -8.99 11.65
CA PRO A 134 -10.33 -7.77 10.88
C PRO A 134 -8.94 -7.20 10.59
N VAL A 135 -8.51 -7.23 9.34
CA VAL A 135 -7.14 -6.88 8.93
C VAL A 135 -6.94 -5.39 8.64
N GLY A 136 -8.02 -4.62 8.48
CA GLY A 136 -7.96 -3.21 8.04
C GLY A 136 -7.07 -2.34 8.90
N LYS A 137 -7.18 -2.39 10.24
CA LYS A 137 -6.34 -1.58 11.15
C LYS A 137 -4.86 -1.95 11.08
N SER A 138 -4.56 -3.25 10.97
CA SER A 138 -3.17 -3.73 10.88
C SER A 138 -2.55 -3.31 9.56
N LEU A 139 -3.30 -3.39 8.47
CA LEU A 139 -2.86 -2.93 7.15
C LEU A 139 -2.66 -1.41 7.11
N ASP A 140 -3.56 -0.61 7.73
CA ASP A 140 -3.39 0.85 7.81
C ASP A 140 -2.11 1.24 8.56
N PHE A 141 -1.79 0.55 9.66
CA PHE A 141 -0.52 0.72 10.36
C PHE A 141 0.68 0.41 9.45
N LEU A 142 0.65 -0.73 8.75
CA LEU A 142 1.74 -1.11 7.83
C LEU A 142 1.92 -0.09 6.69
N VAL A 143 0.83 0.46 6.17
CA VAL A 143 0.89 1.54 5.17
C VAL A 143 1.60 2.78 5.71
N GLN A 144 1.33 3.17 6.96
CA GLN A 144 2.02 4.31 7.58
C GLN A 144 3.52 4.06 7.72
N GLU A 145 3.91 2.85 8.12
CA GLU A 145 5.33 2.47 8.19
C GLU A 145 5.98 2.40 6.80
N MET A 146 5.29 1.84 5.79
CA MET A 146 5.77 1.87 4.41
C MET A 146 6.01 3.31 3.93
N HIS A 147 5.09 4.23 4.17
CA HIS A 147 5.27 5.65 3.85
C HIS A 147 6.48 6.27 4.55
N ARG A 148 6.70 5.91 5.80
CA ARG A 148 7.85 6.39 6.57
C ARG A 148 9.16 5.93 5.95
N GLU A 149 9.31 4.63 5.66
CA GLU A 149 10.53 4.09 5.04
C GLU A 149 10.77 4.69 3.65
N VAL A 150 9.71 4.79 2.84
CA VAL A 150 9.78 5.42 1.52
C VAL A 150 10.23 6.89 1.61
N ASN A 151 9.72 7.67 2.56
CA ASN A 151 10.16 9.06 2.76
C ASN A 151 11.63 9.15 3.19
N THR A 152 12.09 8.23 4.05
CA THR A 152 13.48 8.19 4.51
C THR A 152 14.44 7.86 3.36
N ILE A 153 14.11 6.87 2.51
CA ILE A 153 14.87 6.57 1.29
C ILE A 153 14.99 7.82 0.42
N GLY A 154 13.87 8.55 0.22
CA GLY A 154 13.85 9.76 -0.60
C GLY A 154 14.69 10.91 -0.04
N SER A 155 14.77 11.04 1.29
CA SER A 155 15.57 12.08 1.91
C SER A 155 17.08 11.79 1.93
N LYS A 156 17.46 10.51 1.82
CA LYS A 156 18.86 10.05 1.82
C LYS A 156 19.47 9.99 0.41
N SER A 157 18.66 9.91 -0.66
CA SER A 157 19.14 9.72 -2.02
C SER A 157 18.77 10.88 -2.94
N GLU A 158 19.77 11.40 -3.66
CA GLU A 158 19.63 12.38 -4.74
C GLU A 158 19.63 11.72 -6.13
N ASP A 159 19.66 10.39 -6.19
CA ASP A 159 19.68 9.66 -7.46
C ASP A 159 18.30 9.70 -8.15
N LEU A 160 18.30 10.11 -9.43
CA LEU A 160 17.07 10.26 -10.19
C LEU A 160 16.32 8.94 -10.36
N ARG A 161 17.05 7.82 -10.51
CA ARG A 161 16.46 6.47 -10.63
C ARG A 161 15.68 6.10 -9.36
N ILE A 162 16.30 6.36 -8.20
CA ILE A 162 15.66 6.14 -6.89
C ILE A 162 14.47 7.08 -6.72
N SER A 163 14.62 8.36 -7.02
CA SER A 163 13.53 9.34 -6.91
C SER A 163 12.31 8.97 -7.76
N GLN A 164 12.53 8.49 -8.98
CA GLN A 164 11.44 8.04 -9.86
C GLN A 164 10.76 6.77 -9.34
N ALA A 165 11.53 5.78 -8.87
CA ALA A 165 10.98 4.57 -8.26
C ALA A 165 10.16 4.91 -7.00
N MET A 166 10.66 5.82 -6.18
CA MET A 166 9.97 6.32 -4.99
C MET A 166 8.61 6.94 -5.27
N LEU A 167 8.50 7.74 -6.36
CA LEU A 167 7.21 8.34 -6.77
C LEU A 167 6.21 7.24 -7.14
N ARG A 168 6.65 6.19 -7.85
CA ARG A 168 5.78 5.05 -8.19
C ARG A 168 5.37 4.28 -6.94
N ILE A 169 6.32 3.97 -6.05
CA ILE A 169 6.01 3.29 -4.78
C ILE A 169 5.00 4.09 -3.97
N LYS A 170 5.19 5.40 -3.81
CA LYS A 170 4.22 6.25 -3.08
C LYS A 170 2.82 6.18 -3.68
N ALA A 171 2.72 6.22 -5.00
CA ALA A 171 1.44 6.13 -5.69
C ALA A 171 0.77 4.77 -5.46
N GLU A 172 1.52 3.66 -5.51
CA GLU A 172 0.95 2.33 -5.26
C GLU A 172 0.57 2.13 -3.78
N VAL A 173 1.39 2.62 -2.84
CA VAL A 173 1.08 2.55 -1.40
C VAL A 173 -0.17 3.38 -1.07
N GLU A 174 -0.36 4.55 -1.68
CA GLU A 174 -1.59 5.34 -1.47
C GLU A 174 -2.81 4.65 -2.07
N ARG A 175 -2.73 4.09 -3.28
CA ARG A 175 -3.82 3.30 -3.86
C ARG A 175 -4.15 2.05 -3.02
N PHE A 176 -3.12 1.39 -2.48
CA PHE A 176 -3.30 0.29 -1.54
C PHE A 176 -4.06 0.75 -0.29
N ARG A 177 -3.70 1.91 0.27
CA ARG A 177 -4.38 2.52 1.41
C ARG A 177 -5.86 2.79 1.14
N GLU A 178 -6.17 3.39 -0.01
CA GLU A 178 -7.56 3.67 -0.42
C GLU A 178 -8.40 2.38 -0.48
N GLN A 179 -7.82 1.29 -0.96
CA GLN A 179 -8.52 0.02 -1.08
C GLN A 179 -8.72 -0.67 0.27
N ILE A 180 -7.77 -0.61 1.20
CA ILE A 180 -7.95 -1.22 2.53
C ILE A 180 -9.05 -0.55 3.35
N GLN A 181 -9.42 0.70 3.07
CA GLN A 181 -10.56 1.37 3.71
C GLN A 181 -11.90 0.71 3.36
N ASN A 182 -11.95 -0.08 2.29
CA ASN A 182 -13.11 -0.84 1.86
C ASN A 182 -13.12 -2.28 2.41
N ILE A 183 -12.11 -2.67 3.18
CA ILE A 183 -12.01 -3.99 3.82
C ILE A 183 -12.56 -3.92 5.24
N GLU A 184 -13.55 -4.76 5.52
CA GLU A 184 -14.05 -4.98 6.88
C GLU A 184 -13.26 -6.08 7.61
#